data_ae808df4c03ffa281b5dfd936a0f2b89
#
_entry.id   ae808df4c03ffa281b5dfd936a0f2b89
#
_cell.length_a   1.000
_cell.length_b   1.000
_cell.length_c   1.000
_cell.angle_alpha   90.00
_cell.angle_beta   90.00
_cell.angle_gamma   90.00
#
_symmetry.space_group_name_H-M   'P 1'
#
loop_
_entity.id
_entity.type
_entity.pdbx_description
1 polymer ?
#
loop_
_entity_poly.entity_id
_entity_poly.type
_entity_poly.pdbx_seq_one_letter_code
_entity_poly.pdbx_strand_id
1 'polypeptide(L)'
;VFSQLPGIGPRQATRLAFWLLHQKRETQHAFYRAFTNLFTKTQICPSCFFISEKESAGSRLCKICRQKQRDQSLICVVEKETDLISIENTNKYRGLYHVLGGLMSELNENKKQKLNINQLLTRIKKVSKTPQKIKEIILALNPTSEGNLTTYTLEKAIKELNLDIKITKLGRGLTQGGEVEFADAETLVNALEGRK
;
A
#
# COMPACT_ATOMS: atom_id res chain seq x y z
N VAL A 1 2.52 -20.39 -17.09
CA VAL A 1 2.95 -19.67 -15.86
C VAL A 1 3.45 -18.27 -16.19
N PHE A 2 4.55 -18.11 -17.00
CA PHE A 2 5.10 -16.75 -17.30
C PHE A 2 4.09 -15.81 -17.97
N SER A 3 3.19 -16.30 -18.81
CA SER A 3 2.15 -15.48 -19.47
C SER A 3 1.04 -15.00 -18.50
N GLN A 4 1.04 -15.47 -17.26
CA GLN A 4 0.11 -15.03 -16.22
C GLN A 4 0.69 -13.89 -15.38
N LEU A 5 1.97 -13.55 -15.58
CA LEU A 5 2.60 -12.44 -14.88
C LEU A 5 2.16 -11.10 -15.49
N PRO A 6 1.86 -10.10 -14.65
CA PRO A 6 1.46 -8.78 -15.13
C PRO A 6 2.52 -8.17 -16.06
N GLY A 7 2.08 -7.62 -17.20
CA GLY A 7 2.96 -7.02 -18.20
C GLY A 7 3.74 -7.99 -19.08
N ILE A 8 3.57 -9.30 -18.93
CA ILE A 8 4.26 -10.30 -19.75
C ILE A 8 3.29 -10.94 -20.74
N GLY A 9 3.40 -10.53 -22.01
CA GLY A 9 2.63 -11.14 -23.10
C GLY A 9 3.19 -12.50 -23.54
N PRO A 10 2.42 -13.27 -24.39
CA PRO A 10 2.79 -14.62 -24.79
C PRO A 10 4.19 -14.73 -25.42
N ARG A 11 4.57 -13.77 -26.27
CA ARG A 11 5.90 -13.76 -26.90
C ARG A 11 7.03 -13.61 -25.87
N GLN A 12 6.85 -12.72 -24.90
CA GLN A 12 7.83 -12.48 -23.84
C GLN A 12 7.91 -13.68 -22.89
N ALA A 13 6.78 -14.27 -22.56
CA ALA A 13 6.70 -15.48 -21.77
C ALA A 13 7.49 -16.64 -22.39
N THR A 14 7.36 -16.85 -23.71
CA THR A 14 8.11 -17.85 -24.47
C THR A 14 9.60 -17.57 -24.44
N ARG A 15 10.01 -16.31 -24.67
CA ARG A 15 11.44 -15.90 -24.61
C ARG A 15 12.05 -16.15 -23.23
N LEU A 16 11.33 -15.79 -22.15
CA LEU A 16 11.79 -16.05 -20.79
C LEU A 16 11.94 -17.54 -20.49
N ALA A 17 11.00 -18.38 -20.95
CA ALA A 17 11.10 -19.82 -20.79
C ALA A 17 12.34 -20.41 -21.46
N PHE A 18 12.56 -20.08 -22.75
CA PHE A 18 13.76 -20.55 -23.46
C PHE A 18 15.04 -19.98 -22.87
N TRP A 19 15.06 -18.69 -22.49
CA TRP A 19 16.22 -18.12 -21.83
C TRP A 19 16.59 -18.89 -20.56
N LEU A 20 15.62 -19.20 -19.71
CA LEU A 20 15.86 -19.97 -18.47
C LEU A 20 16.35 -21.37 -18.75
N LEU A 21 15.80 -22.05 -19.78
CA LEU A 21 16.23 -23.40 -20.17
C LEU A 21 17.68 -23.45 -20.65
N HIS A 22 18.18 -22.37 -21.27
CA HIS A 22 19.56 -22.25 -21.74
C HIS A 22 20.54 -21.78 -20.66
N GLN A 23 20.05 -21.45 -19.44
CA GLN A 23 20.95 -21.06 -18.37
C GLN A 23 21.68 -22.26 -17.76
N LYS A 24 22.83 -21.99 -17.14
CA LYS A 24 23.55 -22.99 -16.36
C LYS A 24 22.67 -23.52 -15.20
N ARG A 25 22.90 -24.73 -14.77
CA ARG A 25 22.16 -25.38 -13.68
C ARG A 25 22.15 -24.54 -12.40
N GLU A 26 23.26 -23.89 -12.07
CA GLU A 26 23.36 -23.02 -10.89
C GLU A 26 22.34 -21.86 -10.94
N THR A 27 22.20 -21.24 -12.12
CA THR A 27 21.21 -20.16 -12.34
C THR A 27 19.79 -20.69 -12.24
N GLN A 28 19.49 -21.85 -12.86
CA GLN A 28 18.18 -22.47 -12.77
C GLN A 28 17.81 -22.80 -11.30
N HIS A 29 18.75 -23.35 -10.53
CA HIS A 29 18.57 -23.61 -9.10
C HIS A 29 18.42 -22.34 -8.28
N ALA A 30 19.11 -21.24 -8.65
CA ALA A 30 18.94 -19.95 -7.99
C ALA A 30 17.52 -19.40 -8.18
N PHE A 31 16.98 -19.48 -9.40
CA PHE A 31 15.58 -19.14 -9.69
C PHE A 31 14.60 -19.96 -8.86
N TYR A 32 14.73 -21.29 -8.88
CA TYR A 32 13.88 -22.17 -8.09
C TYR A 32 13.91 -21.80 -6.60
N ARG A 33 15.10 -21.62 -6.03
CA ARG A 33 15.26 -21.22 -4.62
C ARG A 33 14.64 -19.84 -4.34
N ALA A 34 14.80 -18.87 -5.24
CA ALA A 34 14.21 -17.55 -5.09
C ALA A 34 12.68 -17.63 -5.04
N PHE A 35 12.06 -18.36 -5.98
CA PHE A 35 10.61 -18.56 -5.97
C PHE A 35 10.13 -19.31 -4.71
N THR A 36 10.80 -20.38 -4.31
CA THR A 36 10.45 -21.11 -3.09
C THR A 36 10.54 -20.20 -1.87
N ASN A 37 11.60 -19.39 -1.78
CA ASN A 37 11.77 -18.45 -0.68
C ASN A 37 10.66 -17.39 -0.62
N LEU A 38 10.18 -16.89 -1.76
CA LEU A 38 9.04 -15.95 -1.78
C LEU A 38 7.82 -16.50 -1.04
N PHE A 39 7.51 -17.78 -1.21
CA PHE A 39 6.32 -18.37 -0.58
C PHE A 39 6.59 -18.88 0.85
N THR A 40 7.80 -19.37 1.13
CA THR A 40 8.10 -19.97 2.42
C THR A 40 8.63 -19.00 3.46
N LYS A 41 9.36 -17.96 3.02
CA LYS A 41 10.01 -16.98 3.90
C LYS A 41 9.28 -15.65 4.04
N THR A 42 8.13 -15.47 3.40
CA THR A 42 7.31 -14.27 3.57
C THR A 42 6.07 -14.54 4.40
N GLN A 43 5.54 -13.49 5.01
CA GLN A 43 4.31 -13.51 5.79
C GLN A 43 3.59 -12.17 5.67
N ILE A 44 2.27 -12.19 5.87
CA ILE A 44 1.46 -10.97 5.98
C ILE A 44 1.50 -10.49 7.42
N CYS A 45 1.85 -9.23 7.63
CA CYS A 45 1.80 -8.60 8.93
C CYS A 45 0.35 -8.48 9.42
N PRO A 46 -0.03 -9.02 10.58
CA PRO A 46 -1.42 -8.98 11.05
C PRO A 46 -1.88 -7.58 11.49
N SER A 47 -0.96 -6.61 11.60
CA SER A 47 -1.28 -5.24 12.00
C SER A 47 -1.48 -4.30 10.81
N CYS A 48 -0.60 -4.34 9.80
CA CYS A 48 -0.63 -3.41 8.67
C CYS A 48 -0.91 -4.07 7.31
N PHE A 49 -0.99 -5.38 7.25
CA PHE A 49 -1.22 -6.21 6.04
C PHE A 49 -0.10 -6.11 4.99
N PHE A 50 1.03 -5.51 5.32
CA PHE A 50 2.22 -5.52 4.47
C PHE A 50 2.85 -6.92 4.44
N ILE A 51 3.25 -7.36 3.24
CA ILE A 51 3.99 -8.59 3.04
C ILE A 51 5.47 -8.34 3.39
N SER A 52 6.01 -9.11 4.32
CA SER A 52 7.40 -8.98 4.77
C SER A 52 8.04 -10.34 4.95
N GLU A 53 9.37 -10.36 5.01
CA GLU A 53 10.08 -11.58 5.37
C GLU A 53 9.73 -12.04 6.79
N LYS A 54 9.67 -13.36 6.97
CA LYS A 54 9.59 -13.98 8.29
C LYS A 54 10.90 -13.75 9.03
N GLU A 55 10.82 -13.31 10.24
CA GLU A 55 12.02 -13.13 11.06
C GLU A 55 12.26 -14.32 11.97
N SER A 56 13.55 -14.60 12.20
CA SER A 56 14.01 -15.74 13.01
C SER A 56 13.50 -15.69 14.47
N ALA A 57 13.13 -14.52 14.96
CA ALA A 57 12.62 -14.30 16.32
C ALA A 57 11.14 -14.65 16.52
N GLY A 58 10.47 -15.26 15.55
CA GLY A 58 9.07 -15.68 15.66
C GLY A 58 8.03 -14.56 15.68
N SER A 59 8.42 -13.29 15.50
CA SER A 59 7.48 -12.19 15.43
C SER A 59 6.67 -12.23 14.14
N ARG A 60 5.34 -12.15 14.24
CA ARG A 60 4.45 -12.01 13.09
C ARG A 60 4.34 -10.57 12.58
N LEU A 61 4.82 -9.58 13.33
CA LEU A 61 4.81 -8.18 12.91
C LEU A 61 5.99 -7.89 11.98
N CYS A 62 5.75 -7.08 10.93
CA CYS A 62 6.81 -6.58 10.05
C CYS A 62 7.77 -5.64 10.79
N LYS A 63 8.94 -5.36 10.19
CA LYS A 63 9.96 -4.45 10.75
C LYS A 63 9.37 -3.10 11.14
N ILE A 64 8.49 -2.52 10.28
CA ILE A 64 7.85 -1.22 10.51
C ILE A 64 6.99 -1.25 11.77
N CYS A 65 6.10 -2.23 11.90
CA CYS A 65 5.17 -2.30 13.03
C CYS A 65 5.84 -2.64 14.37
N ARG A 66 7.07 -3.18 14.36
CA ARG A 66 7.84 -3.49 15.55
C ARG A 66 8.67 -2.32 16.09
N GLN A 67 8.94 -1.32 15.27
CA GLN A 67 9.75 -0.17 15.67
C GLN A 67 9.00 0.69 16.69
N LYS A 68 9.42 0.64 17.95
CA LYS A 68 8.82 1.41 19.05
C LYS A 68 9.02 2.93 18.90
N GLN A 69 10.04 3.36 18.16
CA GLN A 69 10.35 4.78 17.93
C GLN A 69 9.39 5.44 16.91
N ARG A 70 8.56 4.66 16.20
CA ARG A 70 7.58 5.20 15.27
C ARG A 70 6.40 5.80 16.02
N ASP A 71 5.85 6.85 15.44
CA ASP A 71 4.64 7.47 15.97
C ASP A 71 3.44 6.53 15.78
N GLN A 72 2.99 5.97 16.90
CA GLN A 72 1.85 5.05 16.94
C GLN A 72 0.51 5.76 16.73
N SER A 73 0.48 7.08 16.82
CA SER A 73 -0.72 7.90 16.66
C SER A 73 -1.02 8.25 15.20
N LEU A 74 -0.09 7.95 14.26
CA LEU A 74 -0.22 8.25 12.84
C LEU A 74 -0.37 6.95 12.03
N ILE A 75 -1.38 6.87 11.17
CA ILE A 75 -1.56 5.75 10.23
C ILE A 75 -1.68 6.28 8.81
N CYS A 76 -0.77 5.85 7.93
CA CYS A 76 -0.86 6.07 6.49
C CYS A 76 -1.52 4.86 5.83
N VAL A 77 -2.67 5.07 5.21
CA VAL A 77 -3.44 4.05 4.49
C VAL A 77 -3.05 4.11 3.02
N VAL A 78 -2.58 2.99 2.49
CA VAL A 78 -2.14 2.84 1.09
C VAL A 78 -2.91 1.75 0.38
N GLU A 79 -2.98 1.81 -0.95
CA GLU A 79 -3.62 0.78 -1.77
C GLU A 79 -2.89 -0.55 -1.69
N LYS A 80 -1.57 -0.54 -1.96
CA LYS A 80 -0.73 -1.73 -2.12
C LYS A 80 0.67 -1.56 -1.53
N GLU A 81 1.42 -2.64 -1.48
CA GLU A 81 2.76 -2.70 -0.88
C GLU A 81 3.76 -1.75 -1.54
N THR A 82 3.66 -1.57 -2.86
CA THR A 82 4.56 -0.67 -3.62
C THR A 82 4.40 0.79 -3.21
N ASP A 83 3.19 1.22 -2.88
CA ASP A 83 2.91 2.58 -2.41
C ASP A 83 3.55 2.82 -1.04
N LEU A 84 3.41 1.83 -0.13
CA LEU A 84 4.08 1.85 1.16
C LEU A 84 5.59 1.98 1.00
N ILE A 85 6.19 1.14 0.14
CA ILE A 85 7.64 1.16 -0.11
C ILE A 85 8.08 2.53 -0.63
N SER A 86 7.33 3.12 -1.56
CA SER A 86 7.63 4.44 -2.11
C SER A 86 7.63 5.54 -1.05
N ILE A 87 6.64 5.54 -0.16
CA ILE A 87 6.56 6.52 0.94
C ILE A 87 7.68 6.26 1.96
N GLU A 88 7.93 5.02 2.33
CA GLU A 88 8.96 4.64 3.31
C GLU A 88 10.36 5.04 2.83
N ASN A 89 10.65 4.88 1.54
CA ASN A 89 11.94 5.26 0.92
C ASN A 89 12.22 6.76 1.01
N THR A 90 11.22 7.60 1.19
CA THR A 90 11.44 9.04 1.42
C THR A 90 12.13 9.33 2.75
N ASN A 91 12.08 8.41 3.71
CA ASN A 91 12.56 8.56 5.09
C ASN A 91 11.95 9.75 5.85
N LYS A 92 10.86 10.33 5.35
CA LYS A 92 10.18 11.48 5.98
C LYS A 92 9.01 11.07 6.87
N TYR A 93 8.33 9.98 6.52
CA TYR A 93 7.20 9.49 7.30
C TYR A 93 7.67 8.59 8.46
N ARG A 94 7.20 8.87 9.66
CA ARG A 94 7.58 8.15 10.88
C ARG A 94 6.41 7.44 11.57
N GLY A 95 5.24 7.45 10.96
CA GLY A 95 4.06 6.74 11.47
C GLY A 95 3.99 5.28 11.06
N LEU A 96 2.84 4.67 11.30
CA LEU A 96 2.50 3.30 10.90
C LEU A 96 1.75 3.30 9.58
N TYR A 97 1.67 2.13 8.95
CA TYR A 97 0.94 1.94 7.69
C TYR A 97 -0.25 1.00 7.85
N HIS A 98 -1.12 1.05 6.86
CA HIS A 98 -2.16 0.04 6.62
C HIS A 98 -2.34 -0.18 5.12
N VAL A 99 -2.12 -1.41 4.65
CA VAL A 99 -2.27 -1.79 3.25
C VAL A 99 -3.69 -2.31 3.04
N LEU A 100 -4.45 -1.66 2.13
CA LEU A 100 -5.82 -2.05 1.82
C LEU A 100 -5.90 -3.34 0.98
N GLY A 101 -4.91 -3.57 0.11
CA GLY A 101 -4.87 -4.69 -0.82
C GLY A 101 -5.64 -4.44 -2.11
N GLY A 102 -6.02 -3.19 -2.41
CA GLY A 102 -6.72 -2.75 -3.62
C GLY A 102 -7.64 -1.56 -3.38
N LEU A 103 -8.46 -1.25 -4.38
CA LEU A 103 -9.46 -0.18 -4.36
C LEU A 103 -10.87 -0.76 -4.58
N MET A 104 -11.88 -0.01 -4.14
CA MET A 104 -13.28 -0.32 -4.44
C MET A 104 -13.55 -0.04 -5.92
N SER A 105 -14.25 -0.96 -6.59
CA SER A 105 -14.68 -0.80 -7.98
C SER A 105 -16.19 -0.98 -8.06
N GLU A 106 -16.87 -0.06 -8.74
CA GLU A 106 -18.31 -0.15 -9.00
C GLU A 106 -18.65 -1.29 -10.01
N LEU A 107 -17.68 -1.65 -10.87
CA LEU A 107 -17.91 -2.57 -11.98
C LEU A 107 -17.73 -4.06 -11.61
N ASN A 108 -17.24 -4.39 -10.43
CA ASN A 108 -16.88 -5.77 -10.06
C ASN A 108 -17.46 -6.19 -8.70
N GLU A 109 -18.78 -6.25 -8.56
CA GLU A 109 -19.41 -6.83 -7.37
C GLU A 109 -18.99 -8.29 -7.10
N ASN A 110 -18.66 -9.05 -8.16
CA ASN A 110 -18.21 -10.45 -8.07
C ASN A 110 -16.72 -10.60 -7.69
N LYS A 111 -15.90 -9.55 -7.78
CA LYS A 111 -14.55 -9.48 -7.21
C LYS A 111 -14.57 -8.59 -5.97
N LYS A 112 -15.34 -8.96 -4.97
CA LYS A 112 -15.12 -8.48 -3.60
C LYS A 112 -13.76 -9.04 -3.14
N GLN A 113 -12.68 -8.54 -3.71
CA GLN A 113 -11.38 -8.60 -3.06
C GLN A 113 -11.66 -8.08 -1.65
N LYS A 114 -11.43 -8.90 -0.63
CA LYS A 114 -11.66 -8.51 0.76
C LYS A 114 -10.65 -7.43 1.09
N LEU A 115 -10.98 -6.18 0.74
CA LEU A 115 -10.18 -5.04 1.14
C LEU A 115 -10.07 -5.05 2.66
N ASN A 116 -8.89 -4.73 3.17
CA ASN A 116 -8.62 -4.71 4.61
C ASN A 116 -9.26 -3.50 5.33
N ILE A 117 -10.42 -3.02 4.85
CA ILE A 117 -11.16 -1.88 5.43
C ILE A 117 -11.67 -2.21 6.84
N ASN A 118 -12.34 -3.35 7.00
CA ASN A 118 -12.87 -3.77 8.30
C ASN A 118 -11.76 -3.98 9.33
N GLN A 119 -10.60 -4.46 8.89
CA GLN A 119 -9.42 -4.64 9.72
C GLN A 119 -8.83 -3.29 10.16
N LEU A 120 -8.82 -2.29 9.25
CA LEU A 120 -8.46 -0.91 9.61
C LEU A 120 -9.38 -0.35 10.70
N LEU A 121 -10.69 -0.42 10.50
CA LEU A 121 -11.68 0.07 11.47
C LEU A 121 -11.55 -0.64 12.82
N THR A 122 -11.33 -1.96 12.79
CA THR A 122 -11.11 -2.75 14.02
C THR A 122 -9.83 -2.32 14.73
N ARG A 123 -8.75 -2.08 13.97
CA ARG A 123 -7.48 -1.57 14.52
C ARG A 123 -7.67 -0.19 15.15
N ILE A 124 -8.37 0.73 14.50
CA ILE A 124 -8.68 2.06 15.03
C ILE A 124 -9.44 1.94 16.36
N LYS A 125 -10.52 1.17 16.39
CA LYS A 125 -11.33 0.94 17.60
C LYS A 125 -10.50 0.34 18.74
N LYS A 126 -9.59 -0.59 18.44
CA LYS A 126 -8.74 -1.24 19.44
C LYS A 126 -7.74 -0.24 20.04
N VAL A 127 -7.09 0.55 19.20
CA VAL A 127 -6.07 1.51 19.65
C VAL A 127 -6.71 2.69 20.38
N SER A 128 -7.94 3.13 20.01
CA SER A 128 -8.63 4.21 20.70
C SER A 128 -8.94 3.93 22.18
N LYS A 129 -8.94 2.66 22.57
CA LYS A 129 -9.11 2.22 23.97
C LYS A 129 -7.79 2.22 24.75
N THR A 130 -6.67 2.54 24.14
CA THR A 130 -5.34 2.61 24.78
C THR A 130 -4.91 4.06 24.99
N PRO A 131 -3.94 4.34 25.85
CA PRO A 131 -3.38 5.70 26.02
C PRO A 131 -2.79 6.27 24.72
N GLN A 132 -2.37 5.40 23.79
CA GLN A 132 -1.77 5.75 22.49
C GLN A 132 -2.85 5.90 21.43
N LYS A 133 -3.75 6.87 21.58
CA LYS A 133 -4.83 7.14 20.63
C LYS A 133 -4.29 7.51 19.25
N ILE A 134 -4.99 7.06 18.20
CA ILE A 134 -4.73 7.52 16.84
C ILE A 134 -5.21 8.98 16.75
N LYS A 135 -4.32 9.86 16.30
CA LYS A 135 -4.57 11.30 16.10
C LYS A 135 -4.86 11.63 14.65
N GLU A 136 -4.19 10.93 13.73
CA GLU A 136 -4.31 11.23 12.32
C GLU A 136 -4.28 9.95 11.46
N ILE A 137 -5.14 9.93 10.45
CA ILE A 137 -5.15 8.94 9.38
C ILE A 137 -4.91 9.67 8.06
N ILE A 138 -3.81 9.33 7.38
CA ILE A 138 -3.45 9.87 6.08
C ILE A 138 -3.96 8.89 5.02
N LEU A 139 -4.88 9.30 4.15
CA LEU A 139 -5.37 8.51 3.04
C LEU A 139 -4.47 8.75 1.82
N ALA A 140 -3.50 7.87 1.62
CA ALA A 140 -2.51 7.95 0.55
C ALA A 140 -2.91 7.03 -0.62
N LEU A 141 -4.08 7.29 -1.21
CA LEU A 141 -4.63 6.54 -2.33
C LEU A 141 -4.46 7.32 -3.64
N ASN A 142 -4.34 6.59 -4.75
CA ASN A 142 -4.22 7.20 -6.06
C ASN A 142 -5.48 8.02 -6.41
N PRO A 143 -5.35 9.19 -7.05
CA PRO A 143 -6.47 10.06 -7.40
C PRO A 143 -7.20 9.58 -8.68
N THR A 144 -7.55 8.30 -8.73
CA THR A 144 -8.40 7.70 -9.75
C THR A 144 -9.85 7.69 -9.28
N SER A 145 -10.81 7.44 -10.17
CA SER A 145 -12.24 7.31 -9.81
C SER A 145 -12.43 6.29 -8.68
N GLU A 146 -11.80 5.11 -8.79
CA GLU A 146 -11.84 4.06 -7.76
C GLU A 146 -11.16 4.49 -6.45
N GLY A 147 -10.03 5.20 -6.55
CA GLY A 147 -9.32 5.74 -5.39
C GLY A 147 -10.13 6.82 -4.68
N ASN A 148 -10.80 7.71 -5.41
CA ASN A 148 -11.68 8.73 -4.85
C ASN A 148 -12.90 8.09 -4.16
N LEU A 149 -13.54 7.10 -4.78
CA LEU A 149 -14.63 6.32 -4.18
C LEU A 149 -14.19 5.63 -2.89
N THR A 150 -13.01 4.98 -2.93
CA THR A 150 -12.45 4.30 -1.76
C THR A 150 -12.14 5.30 -0.64
N THR A 151 -11.56 6.44 -0.98
CA THR A 151 -11.27 7.54 -0.05
C THR A 151 -12.53 8.05 0.63
N TYR A 152 -13.58 8.35 -0.16
CA TYR A 152 -14.88 8.80 0.37
C TYR A 152 -15.50 7.78 1.33
N THR A 153 -15.48 6.50 0.94
CA THR A 153 -16.03 5.41 1.76
C THR A 153 -15.28 5.26 3.08
N LEU A 154 -13.93 5.35 3.04
CA LEU A 154 -13.10 5.29 4.25
C LEU A 154 -13.34 6.49 5.16
N GLU A 155 -13.41 7.70 4.61
CA GLU A 155 -13.72 8.90 5.39
C GLU A 155 -15.06 8.78 6.13
N LYS A 156 -16.11 8.32 5.43
CA LYS A 156 -17.43 8.08 6.01
C LYS A 156 -17.36 7.05 7.13
N ALA A 157 -16.76 5.89 6.87
CA ALA A 157 -16.66 4.80 7.83
C ALA A 157 -15.81 5.18 9.07
N ILE A 158 -14.76 5.99 8.92
CA ILE A 158 -13.96 6.47 10.05
C ILE A 158 -14.73 7.51 10.87
N LYS A 159 -15.43 8.44 10.22
CA LYS A 159 -16.28 9.43 10.91
C LYS A 159 -17.40 8.79 11.73
N GLU A 160 -18.00 7.69 11.22
CA GLU A 160 -19.02 6.92 11.93
C GLU A 160 -18.52 6.28 13.25
N LEU A 161 -17.19 6.18 13.45
CA LEU A 161 -16.63 5.73 14.73
C LEU A 161 -16.79 6.77 15.85
N ASN A 162 -17.13 8.02 15.54
CA ASN A 162 -17.26 9.12 16.50
C ASN A 162 -16.01 9.30 17.38
N LEU A 163 -14.82 9.19 16.78
CA LEU A 163 -13.52 9.39 17.43
C LEU A 163 -12.92 10.72 16.93
N ASP A 164 -12.19 11.42 17.81
CA ASP A 164 -11.46 12.62 17.45
C ASP A 164 -10.17 12.25 16.69
N ILE A 165 -10.34 11.98 15.38
CA ILE A 165 -9.27 11.58 14.48
C ILE A 165 -9.24 12.52 13.29
N LYS A 166 -8.12 13.19 13.08
CA LYS A 166 -7.89 13.98 11.87
C LYS A 166 -7.73 13.05 10.66
N ILE A 167 -8.47 13.30 9.59
CA ILE A 167 -8.31 12.59 8.32
C ILE A 167 -7.69 13.55 7.33
N THR A 168 -6.56 13.17 6.75
CA THR A 168 -5.84 13.94 5.74
C THR A 168 -5.60 13.11 4.49
N LYS A 169 -5.22 13.78 3.40
CA LYS A 169 -4.83 13.18 2.11
C LYS A 169 -3.44 13.66 1.76
N LEU A 170 -2.75 12.94 0.87
CA LEU A 170 -1.50 13.46 0.31
C LEU A 170 -1.79 14.75 -0.48
N GLY A 171 -0.87 15.70 -0.38
CA GLY A 171 -0.94 16.92 -1.17
C GLY A 171 -0.99 16.58 -2.66
N ARG A 172 -1.87 17.26 -3.39
CA ARG A 172 -2.00 17.21 -4.85
C ARG A 172 -1.52 18.52 -5.43
N GLY A 173 -1.05 18.50 -6.66
CA GLY A 173 -0.60 19.70 -7.35
C GLY A 173 0.37 19.38 -8.47
N LEU A 174 1.06 20.42 -8.97
CA LEU A 174 2.04 20.28 -10.04
C LEU A 174 3.18 19.32 -9.65
N THR A 175 3.49 18.41 -10.54
CA THR A 175 4.65 17.54 -10.39
C THR A 175 5.94 18.33 -10.65
N GLN A 176 7.01 17.97 -9.95
CA GLN A 176 8.32 18.58 -10.20
C GLN A 176 8.77 18.31 -11.65
N GLY A 177 9.10 19.38 -12.38
CA GLY A 177 9.41 19.34 -13.81
C GLY A 177 8.20 19.38 -14.73
N GLY A 178 6.97 19.46 -14.20
CA GLY A 178 5.76 19.71 -15.00
C GLY A 178 5.62 21.19 -15.35
N GLU A 179 5.16 21.47 -16.57
CA GLU A 179 4.91 22.81 -17.05
C GLU A 179 3.46 23.23 -16.75
N VAL A 180 3.25 24.46 -16.33
CA VAL A 180 1.94 24.98 -15.89
C VAL A 180 0.92 24.93 -17.02
N GLU A 181 1.34 25.18 -18.27
CA GLU A 181 0.44 25.25 -19.43
C GLU A 181 -0.14 23.87 -19.81
N PHE A 182 0.53 22.76 -19.44
CA PHE A 182 0.05 21.40 -19.72
C PHE A 182 -0.70 20.76 -18.55
N ALA A 183 -0.80 21.48 -17.42
CA ALA A 183 -1.53 20.96 -16.26
C ALA A 183 -3.04 21.11 -16.47
N ASP A 184 -3.79 20.06 -16.11
CA ASP A 184 -5.26 20.15 -16.09
C ASP A 184 -5.78 21.09 -14.99
N ALA A 185 -7.02 21.52 -15.14
CA ALA A 185 -7.63 22.51 -14.23
C ALA A 185 -7.67 22.01 -12.77
N GLU A 186 -7.92 20.72 -12.53
CA GLU A 186 -7.97 20.17 -11.17
C GLU A 186 -6.58 20.22 -10.51
N THR A 187 -5.53 19.86 -11.26
CA THR A 187 -4.14 19.94 -10.81
C THR A 187 -3.76 21.38 -10.43
N LEU A 188 -4.15 22.37 -11.24
CA LEU A 188 -3.88 23.79 -10.96
C LEU A 188 -4.64 24.29 -9.73
N VAL A 189 -5.92 23.94 -9.59
CA VAL A 189 -6.71 24.29 -8.40
C VAL A 189 -6.06 23.72 -7.13
N ASN A 190 -5.72 22.43 -7.13
CA ASN A 190 -5.06 21.80 -6.00
C ASN A 190 -3.69 22.42 -5.68
N ALA A 191 -2.92 22.82 -6.71
CA ALA A 191 -1.64 23.51 -6.53
C ALA A 191 -1.83 24.90 -5.90
N LEU A 192 -2.87 25.64 -6.32
CA LEU A 192 -3.20 26.97 -5.77
C LEU A 192 -3.68 26.88 -4.32
N GLU A 193 -4.49 25.89 -3.99
CA GLU A 193 -4.94 25.63 -2.61
C GLU A 193 -3.79 25.19 -1.69
N GLY A 194 -2.88 24.38 -2.23
CA GLY A 194 -1.71 23.86 -1.51
C GLY A 194 -0.50 24.78 -1.45
N ARG A 195 -0.58 26.05 -1.94
CA ARG A 195 0.54 27.01 -1.90
C ARG A 195 1.00 27.27 -0.48
N LYS A 196 2.31 27.32 -0.30
CA LYS A 196 2.97 27.59 1.00
C LYS A 196 3.43 29.02 1.06
#